data_6e054d88baf81d298dd4ac1f66b7bb63
#
_entry.id   6e054d88baf81d298dd4ac1f66b7bb63
#
_cell.length_a   1.000
_cell.length_b   1.000
_cell.length_c   1.000
_cell.angle_alpha   90.00
_cell.angle_beta   90.00
_cell.angle_gamma   90.00
#
_symmetry.space_group_name_H-M   'P 1'
#
loop_
_entity.id
_entity.type
_entity.pdbx_description
1 polymer ?
#
loop_
_entity_poly.entity_id
_entity_poly.type
_entity_poly.pdbx_seq_one_letter_code
_entity_poly.pdbx_strand_id
1 'polypeptide(L)'
;MKKLEIGPHATRRTPDGDCVESWDTLDNTYHATYRCHWGKDKLPIEDGTYDWVHASHVLEHLPWWQTVPALKEVHRILSPAGKVTIWVPDAMGIIKTYQEDPDKFLELEKDWECGRGPLGTINNLNPDKDPW
;
A
#
# COMPACT_ATOMS: atom_id res chain seq x y z
N MET A 1 -3.17 -12.72 17.92
CA MET A 1 -3.62 -11.81 16.84
C MET A 1 -2.71 -11.99 15.65
N LYS A 2 -3.25 -12.53 14.53
CA LYS A 2 -2.49 -12.64 13.28
C LYS A 2 -2.55 -11.35 12.49
N LYS A 3 -1.40 -10.90 12.00
CA LYS A 3 -1.26 -9.62 11.31
C LYS A 3 -0.57 -9.82 9.96
N LEU A 4 -1.03 -9.13 8.90
CA LEU A 4 -0.48 -9.17 7.55
C LEU A 4 -0.17 -7.77 7.06
N GLU A 5 1.02 -7.56 6.52
CA GLU A 5 1.41 -6.35 5.80
C GLU A 5 1.46 -6.64 4.29
N ILE A 6 0.75 -5.83 3.51
CA ILE A 6 0.75 -5.89 2.05
C ILE A 6 1.70 -4.82 1.51
N GLY A 7 2.65 -5.22 0.65
CA GLY A 7 3.64 -4.32 0.06
C GLY A 7 4.62 -3.75 1.09
N PRO A 8 5.35 -4.58 1.85
CA PRO A 8 6.27 -4.10 2.87
C PRO A 8 7.42 -3.30 2.25
N HIS A 9 7.62 -2.09 2.74
CA HIS A 9 8.79 -1.28 2.40
C HIS A 9 10.00 -1.64 3.27
N ALA A 10 11.20 -1.24 2.84
CA ALA A 10 12.44 -1.42 3.62
C ALA A 10 12.36 -0.78 5.02
N THR A 11 11.62 0.32 5.14
CA THR A 11 11.30 0.98 6.42
C THR A 11 9.86 0.67 6.82
N ARG A 12 9.63 -0.54 7.21
CA ARG A 12 8.29 -1.03 7.60
C ARG A 12 7.73 -0.21 8.77
N ARG A 13 6.65 0.50 8.56
CA ARG A 13 5.94 1.28 9.58
C ARG A 13 4.54 0.75 9.72
N THR A 14 4.22 0.23 10.89
CA THR A 14 2.87 -0.19 11.22
C THR A 14 2.13 0.90 12.00
N PRO A 15 0.79 0.93 11.94
CA PRO A 15 -0.01 1.93 12.63
C PRO A 15 0.14 1.94 14.15
N ASP A 16 0.54 0.81 14.74
CA ASP A 16 0.72 0.64 16.18
C ASP A 16 2.18 0.81 16.65
N GLY A 17 3.10 1.05 15.71
CA GLY A 17 4.52 1.16 16.02
C GLY A 17 5.17 -0.18 16.39
N ASP A 18 4.47 -1.29 16.21
CA ASP A 18 5.01 -2.63 16.47
C ASP A 18 6.24 -2.93 15.62
N CYS A 19 7.12 -3.74 16.17
CA CYS A 19 8.22 -4.32 15.42
C CYS A 19 7.65 -5.28 14.36
N VAL A 20 7.90 -4.97 13.13
CA VAL A 20 7.28 -5.57 11.96
C VAL A 20 7.74 -6.99 11.67
N GLU A 21 8.79 -7.44 12.35
CA GLU A 21 9.32 -8.81 12.22
C GLU A 21 8.30 -9.89 12.60
N SER A 22 7.26 -9.51 13.34
CA SER A 22 6.18 -10.42 13.75
C SER A 22 4.97 -10.48 12.81
N TRP A 23 4.96 -9.66 11.74
CA TRP A 23 3.87 -9.66 10.77
C TRP A 23 4.20 -10.55 9.57
N ASP A 24 3.24 -11.34 9.12
CA ASP A 24 3.33 -11.95 7.80
C ASP A 24 3.34 -10.87 6.71
N THR A 25 3.96 -11.16 5.57
CA THR A 25 4.08 -10.21 4.47
C THR A 25 3.54 -10.77 3.18
N LEU A 26 2.93 -9.92 2.37
CA LEU A 26 2.47 -10.21 1.03
C LEU A 26 3.09 -9.23 0.05
N ASP A 27 3.84 -9.75 -0.92
CA ASP A 27 4.50 -8.97 -1.96
C ASP A 27 4.79 -9.87 -3.16
N ASN A 28 5.17 -9.31 -4.29
CA ASN A 28 5.65 -10.08 -5.44
C ASN A 28 7.14 -10.45 -5.33
N THR A 29 7.84 -10.02 -4.28
CA THR A 29 9.25 -10.27 -4.05
C THR A 29 9.54 -11.60 -3.35
N TYR A 30 10.79 -12.08 -3.44
CA TYR A 30 11.20 -13.37 -2.87
C TYR A 30 11.25 -13.42 -1.34
N HIS A 31 11.23 -12.27 -0.67
CA HIS A 31 11.36 -12.20 0.78
C HIS A 31 10.03 -12.15 1.53
N ALA A 32 8.90 -12.10 0.79
CA ALA A 32 7.58 -12.09 1.40
C ALA A 32 7.16 -13.47 1.88
N THR A 33 6.35 -13.51 2.94
CA THR A 33 5.69 -14.74 3.42
C THR A 33 4.80 -15.34 2.34
N TYR A 34 4.06 -14.48 1.63
CA TYR A 34 3.24 -14.83 0.48
C TYR A 34 3.69 -14.06 -0.74
N ARG A 35 4.15 -14.77 -1.75
CA ARG A 35 4.56 -14.17 -3.01
C ARG A 35 3.41 -14.24 -4.02
N CYS A 36 2.70 -13.12 -4.19
CA CYS A 36 1.61 -13.00 -5.16
C CYS A 36 1.30 -11.54 -5.46
N HIS A 37 0.52 -11.31 -6.52
CA HIS A 37 0.05 -9.97 -6.89
C HIS A 37 -1.31 -9.68 -6.25
N TRP A 38 -1.36 -8.67 -5.39
CA TRP A 38 -2.60 -8.20 -4.81
C TRP A 38 -3.50 -7.57 -5.88
N GLY A 39 -4.76 -8.00 -5.92
CA GLY A 39 -5.76 -7.55 -6.89
C GLY A 39 -5.75 -8.28 -8.24
N LYS A 40 -4.73 -9.08 -8.53
CA LYS A 40 -4.62 -9.90 -9.74
C LYS A 40 -4.84 -11.38 -9.42
N ASP A 41 -4.17 -11.86 -8.40
CA ASP A 41 -4.20 -13.26 -7.99
C ASP A 41 -5.18 -13.46 -6.83
N LYS A 42 -5.76 -14.68 -6.75
CA LYS A 42 -6.36 -15.12 -5.50
C LYS A 42 -5.24 -15.33 -4.49
N LEU A 43 -5.35 -14.71 -3.31
CA LEU A 43 -4.34 -14.82 -2.29
C LEU A 43 -4.27 -16.27 -1.75
N PRO A 44 -3.06 -16.86 -1.60
CA PRO A 44 -2.87 -18.21 -1.08
C PRO A 44 -3.04 -18.24 0.45
N ILE A 45 -4.13 -17.66 0.92
CA ILE A 45 -4.47 -17.44 2.32
C ILE A 45 -5.91 -17.91 2.52
N GLU A 46 -6.17 -18.66 3.59
CA GLU A 46 -7.50 -19.12 3.96
C GLU A 46 -8.41 -17.99 4.41
N ASP A 47 -9.72 -18.18 4.26
CA ASP A 47 -10.74 -17.23 4.71
C ASP A 47 -10.62 -17.01 6.22
N GLY A 48 -10.80 -15.77 6.67
CA GLY A 48 -10.83 -15.44 8.09
C GLY A 48 -9.52 -15.62 8.85
N THR A 49 -8.38 -15.64 8.15
CA THR A 49 -7.07 -15.94 8.76
C THR A 49 -6.50 -14.80 9.59
N TYR A 50 -6.70 -13.55 9.18
CA TYR A 50 -6.04 -12.39 9.77
C TYR A 50 -6.97 -11.50 10.59
N ASP A 51 -6.49 -11.07 11.75
CA ASP A 51 -7.18 -10.11 12.62
C ASP A 51 -6.88 -8.67 12.22
N TRP A 52 -5.74 -8.44 11.55
CA TRP A 52 -5.36 -7.12 11.08
C TRP A 52 -4.56 -7.23 9.77
N VAL A 53 -5.04 -6.51 8.75
CA VAL A 53 -4.35 -6.33 7.48
C VAL A 53 -3.95 -4.87 7.33
N HIS A 54 -2.71 -4.59 6.98
CA HIS A 54 -2.19 -3.25 6.74
C HIS A 54 -1.59 -3.15 5.34
N ALA A 55 -1.92 -2.08 4.63
CA ALA A 55 -1.33 -1.71 3.35
C ALA A 55 -0.97 -0.23 3.36
N SER A 56 0.32 0.08 3.20
CA SER A 56 0.82 1.44 3.20
C SER A 56 1.41 1.79 1.85
N HIS A 57 0.80 2.75 1.16
CA HIS A 57 1.25 3.22 -0.16
C HIS A 57 1.38 2.11 -1.20
N VAL A 58 0.37 1.26 -1.29
CA VAL A 58 0.30 0.13 -2.23
C VAL A 58 -0.94 0.23 -3.11
N LEU A 59 -2.09 0.55 -2.52
CA LEU A 59 -3.38 0.52 -3.22
C LEU A 59 -3.42 1.48 -4.41
N GLU A 60 -2.77 2.64 -4.31
CA GLU A 60 -2.66 3.65 -5.36
C GLU A 60 -1.84 3.17 -6.58
N HIS A 61 -1.04 2.12 -6.42
CA HIS A 61 -0.27 1.53 -7.52
C HIS A 61 -1.05 0.47 -8.30
N LEU A 62 -2.19 0.01 -7.79
CA LEU A 62 -3.02 -0.92 -8.52
C LEU A 62 -3.79 -0.22 -9.64
N PRO A 63 -3.92 -0.83 -10.83
CA PRO A 63 -4.89 -0.38 -11.82
C PRO A 63 -6.30 -0.32 -11.21
N TRP A 64 -7.08 0.69 -11.60
CA TRP A 64 -8.39 0.93 -10.99
C TRP A 64 -9.33 -0.29 -11.02
N TRP A 65 -9.23 -1.14 -12.05
CA TRP A 65 -10.05 -2.36 -12.17
C TRP A 65 -9.62 -3.47 -11.22
N GLN A 66 -8.40 -3.40 -10.65
CA GLN A 66 -7.90 -4.35 -9.66
C GLN A 66 -8.23 -3.93 -8.23
N THR A 67 -8.61 -2.68 -7.99
CA THR A 67 -8.90 -2.17 -6.64
C THR A 67 -10.02 -2.94 -5.95
N VAL A 68 -11.14 -3.16 -6.65
CA VAL A 68 -12.27 -3.90 -6.06
C VAL A 68 -11.92 -5.38 -5.81
N PRO A 69 -11.32 -6.12 -6.76
CA PRO A 69 -10.81 -7.46 -6.48
C PRO A 69 -9.84 -7.53 -5.30
N ALA A 70 -8.90 -6.57 -5.20
CA ALA A 70 -7.95 -6.51 -4.10
C ALA A 70 -8.62 -6.36 -2.74
N LEU A 71 -9.59 -5.46 -2.62
CA LEU A 71 -10.35 -5.24 -1.39
C LEU A 71 -11.25 -6.43 -1.03
N LYS A 72 -11.82 -7.13 -2.01
CA LYS A 72 -12.59 -8.36 -1.78
C LYS A 72 -11.72 -9.47 -1.19
N GLU A 73 -10.49 -9.64 -1.68
CA GLU A 73 -9.55 -10.61 -1.13
C GLU A 73 -9.14 -10.24 0.31
N VAL A 74 -8.88 -8.97 0.60
CA VAL A 74 -8.64 -8.52 1.98
C VAL A 74 -9.83 -8.83 2.88
N HIS A 75 -11.05 -8.53 2.44
CA HIS A 75 -12.26 -8.86 3.19
C HIS A 75 -12.39 -10.37 3.44
N ARG A 76 -12.06 -11.20 2.46
CA ARG A 76 -12.14 -12.67 2.58
C ARG A 76 -11.17 -13.22 3.63
N ILE A 77 -9.94 -12.72 3.66
CA ILE A 77 -8.89 -13.21 4.57
C ILE A 77 -9.00 -12.63 5.99
N LEU A 78 -9.79 -11.57 6.18
CA LEU A 78 -10.04 -11.00 7.51
C LEU A 78 -10.96 -11.90 8.33
N SER A 79 -10.63 -12.09 9.61
CA SER A 79 -11.52 -12.71 10.59
C SER A 79 -12.78 -11.86 10.78
N PRO A 80 -13.89 -12.41 11.32
CA PRO A 80 -15.16 -11.68 11.47
C PRO A 80 -15.06 -10.36 12.25
N ALA A 81 -14.09 -10.24 13.18
CA ALA A 81 -13.81 -9.03 13.93
C ALA A 81 -12.52 -8.34 13.47
N GLY A 82 -11.96 -8.78 12.33
CA GLY A 82 -10.71 -8.27 11.78
C GLY A 82 -10.84 -6.84 11.27
N LYS A 83 -9.73 -6.12 11.26
CA LYS A 83 -9.64 -4.76 10.75
C LYS A 83 -8.65 -4.65 9.60
N VAL A 84 -8.90 -3.72 8.69
CA VAL A 84 -7.95 -3.30 7.67
C VAL A 84 -7.55 -1.84 7.88
N THR A 85 -6.28 -1.54 7.71
CA THR A 85 -5.75 -0.17 7.68
C THR A 85 -5.07 0.05 6.34
N ILE A 86 -5.53 1.04 5.59
CA ILE A 86 -4.96 1.38 4.28
C ILE A 86 -4.53 2.84 4.32
N TRP A 87 -3.25 3.08 4.05
CA TRP A 87 -2.70 4.41 3.88
C TRP A 87 -2.43 4.66 2.40
N VAL A 88 -2.95 5.78 1.92
CA VAL A 88 -2.75 6.26 0.54
C VAL A 88 -2.36 7.74 0.59
N PRO A 89 -1.75 8.30 -0.47
CA PRO A 89 -1.47 9.72 -0.55
C PRO A 89 -2.73 10.57 -0.43
N ASP A 90 -2.63 11.67 0.30
CA ASP A 90 -3.69 12.68 0.38
C ASP A 90 -3.64 13.59 -0.86
N ALA A 91 -4.32 13.18 -1.93
CA ALA A 91 -4.35 13.91 -3.19
C ALA A 91 -4.88 15.35 -3.03
N MET A 92 -5.87 15.56 -2.17
CA MET A 92 -6.42 16.91 -1.93
C MET A 92 -5.44 17.78 -1.15
N GLY A 93 -4.75 17.23 -0.16
CA GLY A 93 -3.67 17.91 0.54
C GLY A 93 -2.53 18.30 -0.39
N ILE A 94 -2.15 17.43 -1.30
CA ILE A 94 -1.12 17.67 -2.32
C ILE A 94 -1.53 18.83 -3.23
N ILE A 95 -2.75 18.81 -3.78
CA ILE A 95 -3.28 19.85 -4.65
C ILE A 95 -3.33 21.21 -3.91
N LYS A 96 -3.80 21.20 -2.67
CA LYS A 96 -3.88 22.40 -1.83
C LYS A 96 -2.49 22.98 -1.59
N THR A 97 -1.51 22.18 -1.22
CA THR A 97 -0.12 22.62 -1.00
C THR A 97 0.46 23.27 -2.27
N TYR A 98 0.23 22.66 -3.42
CA TYR A 98 0.65 23.22 -4.70
C TYR A 98 -0.01 24.57 -5.01
N GLN A 99 -1.32 24.71 -4.73
CA GLN A 99 -2.05 25.95 -4.96
C GLN A 99 -1.61 27.10 -4.02
N GLU A 100 -1.28 26.76 -2.77
CA GLU A 100 -0.86 27.74 -1.76
C GLU A 100 0.59 28.20 -1.96
N ASP A 101 1.49 27.30 -2.31
CA ASP A 101 2.93 27.61 -2.49
C ASP A 101 3.56 26.62 -3.50
N PRO A 102 3.51 26.92 -4.81
CA PRO A 102 4.09 26.07 -5.84
C PRO A 102 5.59 25.86 -5.70
N ASP A 103 6.32 26.88 -5.26
CA ASP A 103 7.78 26.80 -5.14
C ASP A 103 8.19 25.88 -4.00
N LYS A 104 7.55 25.99 -2.84
CA LYS A 104 7.75 25.08 -1.71
C LYS A 104 7.35 23.65 -2.06
N PHE A 105 6.27 23.46 -2.80
CA PHE A 105 5.87 22.15 -3.28
C PHE A 105 6.97 21.49 -4.14
N LEU A 106 7.56 22.27 -5.07
CA LEU A 106 8.64 21.78 -5.93
C LEU A 106 9.94 21.51 -5.17
N GLU A 107 10.21 22.24 -4.08
CA GLU A 107 11.34 21.95 -3.17
C GLU A 107 11.14 20.60 -2.45
N LEU A 108 9.95 20.37 -1.90
CA LEU A 108 9.60 19.09 -1.27
C LEU A 108 9.72 17.91 -2.24
N GLU A 109 9.42 18.12 -3.52
CA GLU A 109 9.57 17.11 -4.57
C GLU A 109 11.04 16.72 -4.81
N LYS A 110 11.97 17.68 -4.68
CA LYS A 110 13.42 17.43 -4.85
C LYS A 110 14.04 16.66 -3.69
N ASP A 111 13.54 16.86 -2.48
CA ASP A 111 14.09 16.26 -1.26
C ASP A 111 13.71 14.79 -1.06
N TRP A 112 12.84 14.25 -1.90
CA TRP A 112 12.49 12.83 -1.86
C TRP A 112 13.52 11.99 -2.60
N GLU A 113 14.43 11.38 -1.86
CA GLU A 113 15.60 10.61 -2.32
C GLU A 113 15.32 9.51 -3.35
N CYS A 114 14.06 9.13 -3.56
CA CYS A 114 13.69 8.06 -4.48
C CYS A 114 12.88 8.54 -5.71
N GLY A 115 12.80 9.84 -5.98
CA GLY A 115 12.01 10.37 -7.10
C GLY A 115 10.51 10.08 -7.00
N ARG A 116 10.03 9.77 -5.80
CA ARG A 116 8.63 9.50 -5.47
C ARG A 116 8.05 10.60 -4.59
N GLY A 117 8.34 11.84 -4.92
CA GLY A 117 7.65 12.97 -4.33
C GLY A 117 6.16 12.94 -4.65
N PRO A 118 5.38 13.90 -4.11
CA PRO A 118 3.94 13.96 -4.33
C PRO A 118 3.53 13.83 -5.80
N LEU A 119 4.25 14.46 -6.73
CA LEU A 119 4.01 14.33 -8.18
C LEU A 119 4.42 12.95 -8.71
N GLY A 120 5.51 12.39 -8.23
CA GLY A 120 5.95 11.04 -8.61
C GLY A 120 4.92 9.99 -8.26
N THR A 121 4.27 10.12 -7.12
CA THR A 121 3.18 9.24 -6.69
C THR A 121 1.97 9.35 -7.64
N ILE A 122 1.60 10.56 -8.05
CA ILE A 122 0.49 10.77 -8.99
C ILE A 122 0.85 10.24 -10.38
N ASN A 123 2.08 10.44 -10.85
CA ASN A 123 2.54 9.99 -12.16
C ASN A 123 2.72 8.46 -12.26
N ASN A 124 2.91 7.77 -11.14
CA ASN A 124 2.99 6.31 -11.11
C ASN A 124 1.64 5.61 -11.25
N LEU A 125 0.55 6.35 -11.35
CA LEU A 125 -0.78 5.83 -11.69
C LEU A 125 -0.91 5.45 -13.18
N ASN A 126 0.19 5.30 -13.91
CA ASN A 126 0.17 4.85 -15.30
C ASN A 126 -0.24 3.36 -15.35
N PRO A 127 -1.43 3.04 -15.89
CA PRO A 127 -1.95 1.67 -15.93
C PRO A 127 -1.14 0.72 -16.81
N ASP A 128 -0.27 1.26 -17.69
CA ASP A 128 0.55 0.47 -18.62
C ASP A 128 1.90 0.05 -18.01
N LYS A 129 2.27 0.59 -16.88
CA LYS A 129 3.40 0.11 -16.11
C LYS A 129 2.89 -0.84 -15.04
N ASP A 130 3.24 -2.10 -15.16
CA ASP A 130 3.09 -3.06 -14.06
C ASP A 130 4.07 -2.62 -12.94
N PRO A 131 3.59 -1.98 -11.88
CA PRO A 131 4.45 -1.43 -10.83
C PRO A 131 4.97 -2.51 -9.87
N TRP A 132 4.59 -3.76 -10.14
CA TRP A 132 4.88 -4.92 -9.30
C TRP A 132 5.62 -6.00 -10.07
#